data_df0072520b9d728ebe87721317c1933c
#
_entry.id   df0072520b9d728ebe87721317c1933c
#
_cell.length_a   1.000
_cell.length_b   1.000
_cell.length_c   1.000
_cell.angle_alpha   90.00
_cell.angle_beta   90.00
_cell.angle_gamma   90.00
#
_symmetry.space_group_name_H-M   'P 1'
#
loop_
_entity.id
_entity.type
_entity.pdbx_description
1 polymer ?
#
loop_
_entity_poly.entity_id
_entity_poly.type
_entity_poly.pdbx_seq_one_letter_code
_entity_poly.pdbx_strand_id
1 'polypeptide(L)'
;MCGTTFRPIAIQMYCLAVVYIIMIVYTELRSIEQDLGIPIKTLFSVSNSLSSHYKRLKIPKKNGSFRELSVPDAILKKIQIAIAHNILIYEPISKYAQAYKPGASIQRNASHHVGKKKILKLDIKHFFDSILYSTVKDKCFPAERFSEPIRILLSMLCYNRESLPQGAPSSPIITNIIMRDFDEKVGKLCEEKNISYTRYCDDMTFSGDFDEEPIIEFVKAELFAYGYLLNSKKTTVVSSSQRQVVTGVVVNEKMTAPTEYKSKIRQEVYFCKKFGVENHLEHIHYTEDAKAYLQSLLGRVAFVLQTEPRDQEFLEYKGYLIDALRQN
;
A
#
# COMPACT_ATOMS: atom_id res chain seq x y z
N MET A 1 18.93 64.39 20.49
CA MET A 1 18.83 63.02 21.04
C MET A 1 18.14 62.14 20.01
N CYS A 2 18.97 61.45 19.23
CA CYS A 2 18.52 60.56 18.15
C CYS A 2 18.34 59.15 18.68
N GLY A 3 17.12 58.64 18.55
CA GLY A 3 16.82 57.25 18.83
C GLY A 3 16.63 56.51 17.51
N THR A 4 17.69 55.86 17.03
CA THR A 4 17.65 54.94 15.86
C THR A 4 17.19 53.58 16.31
N THR A 5 15.95 53.20 15.97
CA THR A 5 15.42 51.86 16.11
C THR A 5 15.94 50.97 14.97
N PHE A 6 16.89 50.11 15.31
CA PHE A 6 17.29 48.98 14.46
C PHE A 6 16.11 47.98 14.36
N ARG A 7 15.54 47.84 13.18
CA ARG A 7 14.71 46.66 12.84
C ARG A 7 15.65 45.57 12.30
N PRO A 8 15.59 44.33 12.81
CA PRO A 8 16.44 43.27 12.30
C PRO A 8 15.97 42.78 10.94
N ILE A 9 16.94 42.71 10.02
CA ILE A 9 16.87 42.09 8.68
C ILE A 9 16.81 40.57 8.81
N ALA A 10 15.84 40.02 9.55
CA ALA A 10 15.72 38.59 9.84
C ALA A 10 14.55 37.91 9.10
N ILE A 11 13.84 38.60 8.21
CA ILE A 11 12.64 38.05 7.56
C ILE A 11 12.86 37.72 6.07
N GLN A 12 14.02 38.01 5.52
CA GLN A 12 14.27 37.75 4.08
C GLN A 12 15.22 36.58 3.78
N MET A 13 15.63 35.81 4.79
CA MET A 13 16.47 34.61 4.62
C MET A 13 15.71 33.29 4.67
N TYR A 14 14.38 33.27 4.70
CA TYR A 14 13.58 32.03 4.77
C TYR A 14 13.14 31.46 3.42
N CYS A 15 13.50 32.05 2.30
CA CYS A 15 13.09 31.60 0.96
C CYS A 15 14.15 30.86 0.15
N LEU A 16 15.30 30.56 0.71
CA LEU A 16 16.33 29.71 0.08
C LEU A 16 16.84 28.63 1.05
N ALA A 17 15.94 27.95 1.75
CA ALA A 17 16.25 26.66 2.31
C ALA A 17 16.33 25.69 1.13
N VAL A 18 17.46 25.63 0.47
CA VAL A 18 17.89 24.45 -0.25
C VAL A 18 17.86 23.33 0.78
N VAL A 19 16.85 22.48 0.72
CA VAL A 19 16.81 21.25 1.49
C VAL A 19 17.97 20.42 0.95
N TYR A 20 19.14 20.56 1.57
CA TYR A 20 20.19 19.57 1.44
C TYR A 20 19.61 18.28 2.02
N ILE A 21 19.07 17.43 1.17
CA ILE A 21 18.84 16.04 1.52
C ILE A 21 20.25 15.52 1.80
N ILE A 22 20.59 15.41 3.10
CA ILE A 22 21.84 14.77 3.52
C ILE A 22 21.70 13.31 3.07
N MET A 23 22.32 13.00 1.96
CA MET A 23 22.30 11.64 1.42
C MET A 23 23.22 10.80 2.31
N ILE A 24 22.62 9.95 3.16
CA ILE A 24 23.37 9.03 4.01
C ILE A 24 24.08 8.02 3.11
N VAL A 25 25.39 7.90 3.24
CA VAL A 25 26.24 6.95 2.49
C VAL A 25 26.73 5.88 3.46
N TYR A 26 26.43 4.63 3.14
CA TYR A 26 26.78 3.47 3.95
C TYR A 26 28.03 2.77 3.34
N THR A 27 29.19 3.09 3.85
CA THR A 27 30.46 2.48 3.43
C THR A 27 30.87 1.33 4.34
N GLU A 28 30.48 1.38 5.61
CA GLU A 28 30.87 0.42 6.63
C GLU A 28 29.66 -0.35 7.19
N LEU A 29 29.84 -1.63 7.45
CA LEU A 29 28.83 -2.50 8.07
C LEU A 29 28.36 -2.01 9.45
N ARG A 30 29.24 -1.31 10.19
CA ARG A 30 28.91 -0.76 11.52
C ARG A 30 27.81 0.30 11.45
N SER A 31 27.76 1.09 10.39
CA SER A 31 26.68 2.08 10.20
C SER A 31 25.31 1.40 10.03
N ILE A 32 25.28 0.28 9.31
CA ILE A 32 24.07 -0.54 9.16
C ILE A 32 23.63 -1.16 10.49
N GLU A 33 24.57 -1.63 11.30
CA GLU A 33 24.28 -2.16 12.63
C GLU A 33 23.63 -1.10 13.53
N GLN A 34 24.15 0.13 13.50
CA GLN A 34 23.63 1.25 14.27
C GLN A 34 22.21 1.64 13.83
N ASP A 35 22.00 1.80 12.52
CA ASP A 35 20.71 2.25 11.99
C ASP A 35 19.61 1.19 12.10
N LEU A 36 19.95 -0.09 11.93
CA LEU A 36 18.99 -1.16 12.10
C LEU A 36 18.75 -1.55 13.57
N GLY A 37 19.69 -1.21 14.48
CA GLY A 37 19.65 -1.67 15.87
C GLY A 37 19.76 -3.19 16.00
N ILE A 38 20.43 -3.87 15.06
CA ILE A 38 20.57 -5.32 14.97
C ILE A 38 22.03 -5.67 14.72
N PRO A 39 22.64 -6.54 15.55
CA PRO A 39 24.04 -6.91 15.39
C PRO A 39 24.36 -7.47 14.01
N ILE A 40 25.47 -7.02 13.43
CA ILE A 40 25.89 -7.42 12.07
C ILE A 40 26.04 -8.94 11.95
N LYS A 41 26.52 -9.60 13.03
CA LYS A 41 26.61 -11.06 13.11
C LYS A 41 25.25 -11.73 12.92
N THR A 42 24.19 -11.14 13.47
CA THR A 42 22.82 -11.64 13.32
C THR A 42 22.34 -11.46 11.87
N LEU A 43 22.62 -10.32 11.25
CA LEU A 43 22.25 -10.06 9.85
C LEU A 43 22.89 -11.09 8.91
N PHE A 44 24.17 -11.37 9.07
CA PHE A 44 24.87 -12.40 8.28
C PHE A 44 24.35 -13.81 8.57
N SER A 45 24.11 -14.15 9.85
CA SER A 45 23.58 -15.47 10.22
C SER A 45 22.25 -15.73 9.55
N VAL A 46 21.33 -14.75 9.59
CA VAL A 46 19.99 -14.87 8.96
C VAL A 46 20.11 -14.88 7.43
N SER A 47 20.97 -14.06 6.83
CA SER A 47 21.14 -14.03 5.38
C SER A 47 21.71 -15.35 4.82
N ASN A 48 22.59 -16.02 5.57
CA ASN A 48 23.18 -17.31 5.16
C ASN A 48 22.18 -18.49 5.28
N SER A 49 21.14 -18.36 6.10
CA SER A 49 20.11 -19.39 6.28
C SER A 49 18.71 -18.93 5.92
N LEU A 50 18.59 -17.97 5.01
CA LEU A 50 17.38 -17.22 4.70
C LEU A 50 16.15 -18.11 4.43
N SER A 51 16.33 -19.20 3.72
CA SER A 51 15.21 -20.12 3.39
C SER A 51 14.55 -20.76 4.60
N SER A 52 15.29 -20.93 5.70
CA SER A 52 14.75 -21.49 6.97
C SER A 52 13.93 -20.47 7.74
N HIS A 53 14.07 -19.18 7.44
CA HIS A 53 13.36 -18.07 8.07
C HIS A 53 12.02 -17.74 7.41
N TYR A 54 11.57 -18.50 6.37
CA TYR A 54 10.29 -18.31 5.72
C TYR A 54 9.37 -19.52 5.88
N LYS A 55 8.10 -19.25 6.23
CA LYS A 55 7.01 -20.23 6.17
C LYS A 55 6.11 -19.93 4.98
N ARG A 56 5.71 -20.96 4.23
CA ARG A 56 4.72 -20.83 3.16
C ARG A 56 3.32 -20.94 3.74
N LEU A 57 2.48 -19.95 3.42
CA LEU A 57 1.07 -19.93 3.79
C LEU A 57 0.24 -19.82 2.50
N LYS A 58 -0.78 -20.68 2.35
CA LYS A 58 -1.73 -20.63 1.23
C LYS A 58 -3.01 -19.96 1.68
N ILE A 59 -3.37 -18.85 1.03
CA ILE A 59 -4.62 -18.13 1.28
C ILE A 59 -5.56 -18.35 0.09
N PRO A 60 -6.83 -18.78 0.29
CA PRO A 60 -7.78 -18.98 -0.80
C PRO A 60 -8.15 -17.64 -1.45
N LYS A 61 -8.18 -17.59 -2.77
CA LYS A 61 -8.71 -16.48 -3.57
C LYS A 61 -10.19 -16.67 -3.84
N LYS A 62 -10.92 -15.60 -4.15
CA LYS A 62 -12.36 -15.65 -4.50
C LYS A 62 -12.70 -16.56 -5.68
N ASN A 63 -11.75 -16.82 -6.57
CA ASN A 63 -11.91 -17.70 -7.75
C ASN A 63 -11.56 -19.17 -7.47
N GLY A 64 -11.39 -19.58 -6.21
CA GLY A 64 -11.03 -20.94 -5.81
C GLY A 64 -9.54 -21.30 -5.92
N SER A 65 -8.71 -20.46 -6.53
CA SER A 65 -7.25 -20.66 -6.53
C SER A 65 -6.62 -20.19 -5.22
N PHE A 66 -5.33 -20.48 -4.98
CA PHE A 66 -4.61 -20.07 -3.80
C PHE A 66 -3.58 -18.97 -4.12
N ARG A 67 -3.35 -18.10 -3.15
CA ARG A 67 -2.19 -17.22 -3.11
C ARG A 67 -1.17 -17.80 -2.13
N GLU A 68 0.06 -18.00 -2.57
CA GLU A 68 1.15 -18.38 -1.67
C GLU A 68 1.78 -17.12 -1.08
N LEU A 69 1.87 -17.09 0.25
CA LEU A 69 2.61 -16.07 0.98
C LEU A 69 3.88 -16.67 1.55
N SER A 70 4.98 -15.94 1.43
CA SER A 70 6.23 -16.22 2.12
C SER A 70 6.28 -15.37 3.39
N VAL A 71 5.91 -15.96 4.52
CA VAL A 71 5.81 -15.27 5.81
C VAL A 71 7.13 -15.41 6.55
N PRO A 72 7.88 -14.32 6.82
CA PRO A 72 9.10 -14.36 7.58
C PRO A 72 8.82 -14.71 9.06
N ASP A 73 9.73 -15.40 9.70
CA ASP A 73 9.72 -15.60 11.15
C ASP A 73 9.99 -14.31 11.92
N ALA A 74 9.94 -14.36 13.23
CA ALA A 74 10.03 -13.17 14.09
C ALA A 74 11.34 -12.38 13.89
N ILE A 75 12.48 -13.07 13.70
CA ILE A 75 13.77 -12.40 13.57
C ILE A 75 13.93 -11.75 12.18
N LEU A 76 13.62 -12.47 11.11
CA LEU A 76 13.68 -11.93 9.76
C LEU A 76 12.66 -10.81 9.58
N LYS A 77 11.45 -10.97 10.14
CA LYS A 77 10.42 -9.92 10.15
C LYS A 77 10.92 -8.63 10.83
N LYS A 78 11.59 -8.74 12.00
CA LYS A 78 12.20 -7.60 12.69
C LYS A 78 13.25 -6.91 11.81
N ILE A 79 14.12 -7.68 11.15
CA ILE A 79 15.15 -7.16 10.24
C ILE A 79 14.51 -6.41 9.07
N GLN A 80 13.52 -7.01 8.42
CA GLN A 80 12.84 -6.40 7.27
C GLN A 80 12.04 -5.14 7.63
N ILE A 81 11.44 -5.10 8.82
CA ILE A 81 10.81 -3.88 9.35
C ILE A 81 11.86 -2.79 9.55
N ALA A 82 13.00 -3.11 10.17
CA ALA A 82 14.07 -2.15 10.39
C ALA A 82 14.64 -1.61 9.06
N ILE A 83 14.88 -2.47 8.06
CA ILE A 83 15.31 -2.03 6.71
C ILE A 83 14.27 -1.10 6.09
N ALA A 84 12.99 -1.46 6.13
CA ALA A 84 11.92 -0.66 5.54
C ALA A 84 11.81 0.73 6.20
N HIS A 85 11.86 0.80 7.53
CA HIS A 85 11.60 2.02 8.28
C HIS A 85 12.84 2.91 8.48
N ASN A 86 14.05 2.33 8.53
CA ASN A 86 15.26 3.09 8.86
C ASN A 86 16.14 3.35 7.64
N ILE A 87 15.93 2.64 6.52
CA ILE A 87 16.72 2.78 5.30
C ILE A 87 15.82 3.16 4.11
N LEU A 88 14.86 2.30 3.75
CA LEU A 88 14.08 2.45 2.52
C LEU A 88 13.04 3.58 2.57
N ILE A 89 12.58 3.99 3.78
CA ILE A 89 11.59 5.07 3.94
C ILE A 89 12.10 6.41 3.38
N TYR A 90 13.41 6.60 3.29
CA TYR A 90 14.04 7.80 2.75
C TYR A 90 14.22 7.78 1.22
N GLU A 91 13.93 6.64 0.58
CA GLU A 91 13.99 6.57 -0.88
C GLU A 91 12.78 7.28 -1.49
N PRO A 92 13.01 8.07 -2.57
CA PRO A 92 11.92 8.76 -3.24
C PRO A 92 10.98 7.76 -3.92
N ILE A 93 9.69 7.96 -3.74
CA ILE A 93 8.62 7.20 -4.39
C ILE A 93 7.73 8.14 -5.19
N SER A 94 7.05 7.62 -6.20
CA SER A 94 6.16 8.42 -7.04
C SER A 94 4.95 8.96 -6.29
N LYS A 95 4.50 10.16 -6.66
CA LYS A 95 3.24 10.75 -6.20
C LYS A 95 2.02 9.91 -6.60
N TYR A 96 2.11 9.19 -7.71
CA TYR A 96 1.04 8.34 -8.25
C TYR A 96 0.89 7.01 -7.50
N ALA A 97 1.91 6.55 -6.79
CA ALA A 97 1.81 5.41 -5.89
C ALA A 97 0.93 5.77 -4.69
N GLN A 98 -0.23 5.10 -4.52
CA GLN A 98 -1.21 5.40 -3.46
C GLN A 98 -1.34 4.28 -2.42
N ALA A 99 -0.48 3.25 -2.50
CA ALA A 99 -0.35 2.20 -1.48
C ALA A 99 1.00 2.32 -0.76
N TYR A 100 1.11 1.73 0.41
CA TYR A 100 2.37 1.45 1.11
C TYR A 100 3.26 2.67 1.38
N LYS A 101 2.67 3.83 1.63
CA LYS A 101 3.35 5.05 2.04
C LYS A 101 2.62 5.72 3.18
N PRO A 102 3.28 6.57 3.99
CA PRO A 102 2.62 7.33 5.05
C PRO A 102 1.40 8.11 4.52
N GLY A 103 0.28 8.03 5.24
CA GLY A 103 -0.97 8.67 4.84
C GLY A 103 -1.69 8.04 3.64
N ALA A 104 -1.22 6.91 3.11
CA ALA A 104 -1.92 6.16 2.09
C ALA A 104 -3.19 5.50 2.66
N SER A 105 -4.27 5.53 1.88
CA SER A 105 -5.49 4.80 2.18
C SER A 105 -6.24 4.47 0.88
N ILE A 106 -7.14 3.49 0.96
CA ILE A 106 -8.00 3.13 -0.18
C ILE A 106 -8.94 4.27 -0.56
N GLN A 107 -9.39 5.07 0.42
CA GLN A 107 -10.22 6.26 0.20
C GLN A 107 -9.43 7.35 -0.52
N ARG A 108 -8.19 7.61 -0.11
CA ARG A 108 -7.31 8.58 -0.79
C ARG A 108 -7.05 8.15 -2.24
N ASN A 109 -6.82 6.87 -2.49
CA ASN A 109 -6.70 6.36 -3.85
C ASN A 109 -7.99 6.59 -4.65
N ALA A 110 -9.14 6.21 -4.09
CA ALA A 110 -10.44 6.34 -4.74
C ALA A 110 -10.81 7.81 -5.05
N SER A 111 -10.44 8.76 -4.17
CA SER A 111 -10.81 10.18 -4.33
C SER A 111 -10.29 10.82 -5.62
N HIS A 112 -9.19 10.33 -6.18
CA HIS A 112 -8.66 10.80 -7.47
C HIS A 112 -9.56 10.47 -8.66
N HIS A 113 -10.51 9.54 -8.50
CA HIS A 113 -11.32 8.96 -9.57
C HIS A 113 -12.81 9.25 -9.46
N VAL A 114 -13.22 10.10 -8.51
CA VAL A 114 -14.63 10.44 -8.28
C VAL A 114 -15.21 11.25 -9.45
N GLY A 115 -16.43 10.91 -9.88
CA GLY A 115 -17.20 11.67 -10.87
C GLY A 115 -16.64 11.61 -12.30
N LYS A 116 -15.85 10.60 -12.64
CA LYS A 116 -15.23 10.49 -13.96
C LYS A 116 -16.11 9.72 -14.94
N LYS A 117 -16.07 10.11 -16.23
CA LYS A 117 -16.86 9.47 -17.29
C LYS A 117 -16.49 8.00 -17.50
N LYS A 118 -15.20 7.68 -17.36
CA LYS A 118 -14.67 6.33 -17.62
C LYS A 118 -13.58 6.00 -16.60
N ILE A 119 -13.51 4.73 -16.21
CA ILE A 119 -12.39 4.15 -15.46
C ILE A 119 -11.82 2.99 -16.26
N LEU A 120 -10.53 3.03 -16.53
CA LEU A 120 -9.73 1.92 -17.01
C LEU A 120 -8.92 1.36 -15.83
N LYS A 121 -8.95 0.04 -15.65
CA LYS A 121 -8.11 -0.66 -14.67
C LYS A 121 -7.18 -1.62 -15.38
N LEU A 122 -5.93 -1.58 -15.00
CA LEU A 122 -4.88 -2.45 -15.47
C LEU A 122 -4.18 -3.11 -14.28
N ASP A 123 -3.70 -4.35 -14.46
CA ASP A 123 -3.06 -5.15 -13.40
C ASP A 123 -1.75 -5.73 -13.95
N ILE A 124 -0.70 -5.73 -13.13
CA ILE A 124 0.59 -6.32 -13.49
C ILE A 124 0.56 -7.82 -13.20
N LYS A 125 0.82 -8.63 -14.22
CA LYS A 125 0.81 -10.09 -14.10
C LYS A 125 1.98 -10.58 -13.24
N HIS A 126 1.69 -11.38 -12.21
CA HIS A 126 2.71 -11.97 -11.33
C HIS A 126 3.72 -10.96 -10.77
N PHE A 127 3.25 -9.75 -10.38
CA PHE A 127 4.10 -8.60 -10.09
C PHE A 127 5.27 -8.94 -9.16
N PHE A 128 5.00 -9.47 -7.96
CA PHE A 128 6.05 -9.79 -6.99
C PHE A 128 7.00 -10.89 -7.49
N ASP A 129 6.47 -11.87 -8.23
CA ASP A 129 7.24 -12.97 -8.78
C ASP A 129 8.14 -12.54 -9.95
N SER A 130 7.78 -11.42 -10.62
CA SER A 130 8.53 -10.87 -11.75
C SER A 130 9.65 -9.91 -11.33
N ILE A 131 9.73 -9.51 -10.06
CA ILE A 131 10.77 -8.62 -9.56
C ILE A 131 12.07 -9.40 -9.35
N LEU A 132 13.13 -9.01 -10.07
CA LEU A 132 14.43 -9.66 -10.00
C LEU A 132 15.28 -9.16 -8.81
N TYR A 133 16.15 -10.01 -8.29
CA TYR A 133 17.12 -9.66 -7.25
C TYR A 133 18.00 -8.45 -7.65
N SER A 134 18.51 -8.44 -8.88
CA SER A 134 19.30 -7.32 -9.40
C SER A 134 18.54 -6.01 -9.35
N THR A 135 17.24 -6.02 -9.72
CA THR A 135 16.39 -4.83 -9.66
C THR A 135 16.24 -4.32 -8.22
N VAL A 136 16.04 -5.21 -7.24
CA VAL A 136 15.98 -4.81 -5.82
C VAL A 136 17.31 -4.21 -5.40
N LYS A 137 18.45 -4.88 -5.71
CA LYS A 137 19.78 -4.40 -5.34
C LYS A 137 20.09 -3.03 -5.94
N ASP A 138 19.81 -2.84 -7.22
CA ASP A 138 20.22 -1.63 -7.93
C ASP A 138 19.30 -0.44 -7.68
N LYS A 139 17.99 -0.68 -7.52
CA LYS A 139 17.03 0.39 -7.29
C LYS A 139 16.84 0.77 -5.82
N CYS A 140 16.91 -0.21 -4.90
CA CYS A 140 16.69 0.04 -3.48
C CYS A 140 17.99 0.31 -2.70
N PHE A 141 19.10 -0.22 -3.18
CA PHE A 141 20.41 -0.06 -2.54
C PHE A 141 21.48 0.36 -3.57
N PRO A 142 21.35 1.56 -4.18
CA PRO A 142 22.22 2.01 -5.26
C PRO A 142 23.69 2.15 -4.82
N ALA A 143 24.63 1.92 -5.76
CA ALA A 143 26.08 1.90 -5.50
C ALA A 143 26.62 3.26 -5.02
N GLU A 144 25.94 4.34 -5.34
CA GLU A 144 26.28 5.70 -4.90
C GLU A 144 26.09 5.91 -3.39
N ARG A 145 25.27 5.08 -2.76
CA ARG A 145 24.92 5.17 -1.33
C ARG A 145 25.41 4.01 -0.50
N PHE A 146 25.59 2.85 -1.08
CA PHE A 146 25.91 1.62 -0.34
C PHE A 146 27.11 0.92 -0.94
N SER A 147 28.07 0.54 -0.11
CA SER A 147 29.18 -0.34 -0.55
C SER A 147 28.66 -1.72 -0.96
N GLU A 148 29.35 -2.39 -1.88
CA GLU A 148 28.86 -3.64 -2.47
C GLU A 148 28.52 -4.74 -1.44
N PRO A 149 29.31 -4.96 -0.35
CA PRO A 149 28.94 -5.93 0.68
C PRO A 149 27.61 -5.60 1.38
N ILE A 150 27.35 -4.32 1.60
CA ILE A 150 26.10 -3.84 2.23
C ILE A 150 24.92 -4.02 1.28
N ARG A 151 25.07 -3.67 0.01
CA ARG A 151 24.04 -3.87 -1.03
C ARG A 151 23.62 -5.33 -1.11
N ILE A 152 24.58 -6.23 -1.18
CA ILE A 152 24.33 -7.67 -1.22
C ILE A 152 23.57 -8.12 0.04
N LEU A 153 24.08 -7.77 1.22
CA LEU A 153 23.47 -8.18 2.50
C LEU A 153 22.02 -7.72 2.64
N LEU A 154 21.75 -6.42 2.40
CA LEU A 154 20.41 -5.86 2.54
C LEU A 154 19.45 -6.41 1.50
N SER A 155 19.90 -6.58 0.26
CA SER A 155 19.09 -7.18 -0.82
C SER A 155 18.75 -8.63 -0.52
N MET A 156 19.70 -9.42 -0.03
CA MET A 156 19.45 -10.82 0.38
C MET A 156 18.39 -10.90 1.49
N LEU A 157 18.49 -10.05 2.51
CA LEU A 157 17.52 -10.03 3.63
C LEU A 157 16.10 -9.63 3.20
N CYS A 158 15.94 -8.92 2.07
CA CYS A 158 14.67 -8.50 1.51
C CYS A 158 14.12 -9.39 0.40
N TYR A 159 14.90 -10.38 -0.08
CA TYR A 159 14.54 -11.20 -1.24
C TYR A 159 14.51 -12.69 -0.86
N ASN A 160 13.64 -13.48 -1.48
CA ASN A 160 13.52 -14.90 -1.16
C ASN A 160 13.64 -15.75 -2.42
N ARG A 161 14.76 -16.47 -2.56
CA ARG A 161 15.06 -17.36 -3.70
C ARG A 161 15.02 -16.61 -5.03
N GLU A 162 13.91 -16.71 -5.78
CA GLU A 162 13.78 -16.18 -7.15
C GLU A 162 12.78 -15.03 -7.26
N SER A 163 12.20 -14.56 -6.16
CA SER A 163 11.15 -13.54 -6.18
C SER A 163 11.16 -12.62 -4.96
N LEU A 164 10.53 -11.46 -5.10
CA LEU A 164 10.23 -10.59 -3.98
C LEU A 164 9.11 -11.24 -3.14
N PRO A 165 9.34 -11.54 -1.84
CA PRO A 165 8.41 -12.34 -1.05
C PRO A 165 7.09 -11.61 -0.79
N GLN A 166 5.96 -12.21 -1.22
CA GLN A 166 4.64 -11.76 -0.81
C GLN A 166 4.42 -12.11 0.67
N GLY A 167 4.31 -11.09 1.53
CA GLY A 167 4.16 -11.25 2.99
C GLY A 167 5.33 -10.74 3.81
N ALA A 168 6.45 -10.36 3.18
CA ALA A 168 7.55 -9.70 3.86
C ALA A 168 7.27 -8.21 4.09
N PRO A 169 7.58 -7.64 5.26
CA PRO A 169 7.34 -6.23 5.57
C PRO A 169 8.06 -5.23 4.68
N SER A 170 9.22 -5.59 4.13
CA SER A 170 10.00 -4.72 3.22
C SER A 170 9.46 -4.70 1.79
N SER A 171 8.76 -5.75 1.34
CA SER A 171 8.32 -5.88 -0.04
C SER A 171 7.41 -4.73 -0.52
N PRO A 172 6.46 -4.21 0.27
CA PRO A 172 5.60 -3.12 -0.14
C PRO A 172 6.34 -1.84 -0.54
N ILE A 173 7.28 -1.38 0.28
CA ILE A 173 8.06 -0.16 -0.02
C ILE A 173 9.02 -0.39 -1.20
N ILE A 174 9.62 -1.57 -1.29
CA ILE A 174 10.47 -1.97 -2.41
C ILE A 174 9.73 -1.85 -3.74
N THR A 175 8.48 -2.33 -3.81
CA THR A 175 7.67 -2.20 -5.04
C THR A 175 7.44 -0.75 -5.44
N ASN A 176 7.25 0.16 -4.50
CA ASN A 176 7.08 1.59 -4.79
C ASN A 176 8.37 2.24 -5.30
N ILE A 177 9.52 1.89 -4.71
CA ILE A 177 10.83 2.41 -5.15
C ILE A 177 11.14 1.94 -6.58
N ILE A 178 10.96 0.65 -6.87
CA ILE A 178 11.24 0.06 -8.17
C ILE A 178 10.35 0.67 -9.27
N MET A 179 9.08 0.89 -8.97
CA MET A 179 8.10 1.41 -9.93
C MET A 179 8.10 2.94 -10.08
N ARG A 180 8.94 3.66 -9.36
CA ARG A 180 8.96 5.13 -9.39
C ARG A 180 9.09 5.69 -10.81
N ASP A 181 10.11 5.26 -11.54
CA ASP A 181 10.41 5.81 -12.86
C ASP A 181 9.32 5.45 -13.88
N PHE A 182 8.72 4.26 -13.77
CA PHE A 182 7.54 3.86 -14.53
C PHE A 182 6.35 4.76 -14.23
N ASP A 183 6.03 4.96 -12.93
CA ASP A 183 4.91 5.80 -12.52
C ASP A 183 5.07 7.25 -13.01
N GLU A 184 6.27 7.81 -12.96
CA GLU A 184 6.52 9.19 -13.43
C GLU A 184 6.31 9.32 -14.95
N LYS A 185 6.74 8.34 -15.74
CA LYS A 185 6.50 8.34 -17.19
C LYS A 185 5.00 8.23 -17.53
N VAL A 186 4.32 7.25 -16.92
CA VAL A 186 2.88 7.03 -17.14
C VAL A 186 2.09 8.24 -16.66
N GLY A 187 2.43 8.74 -15.47
CA GLY A 187 1.76 9.89 -14.89
C GLY A 187 1.89 11.16 -15.71
N LYS A 188 3.08 11.42 -16.27
CA LYS A 188 3.30 12.57 -17.15
C LYS A 188 2.41 12.49 -18.39
N LEU A 189 2.36 11.34 -19.08
CA LEU A 189 1.45 11.15 -20.20
C LEU A 189 -0.02 11.40 -19.81
N CYS A 190 -0.42 10.90 -18.63
CA CYS A 190 -1.77 11.09 -18.15
C CYS A 190 -2.10 12.54 -17.84
N GLU A 191 -1.17 13.31 -17.25
CA GLU A 191 -1.36 14.76 -17.01
C GLU A 191 -1.52 15.53 -18.32
N GLU A 192 -0.69 15.25 -19.34
CA GLU A 192 -0.78 15.87 -20.65
C GLU A 192 -2.14 15.61 -21.33
N LYS A 193 -2.79 14.49 -21.03
CA LYS A 193 -4.09 14.08 -21.57
C LYS A 193 -5.28 14.36 -20.64
N ASN A 194 -5.09 15.05 -19.51
CA ASN A 194 -6.11 15.27 -18.47
C ASN A 194 -6.73 13.97 -17.93
N ILE A 195 -5.94 12.90 -17.80
CA ILE A 195 -6.33 11.63 -17.24
C ILE A 195 -5.83 11.57 -15.81
N SER A 196 -6.69 11.22 -14.86
CA SER A 196 -6.26 10.90 -13.48
C SER A 196 -5.65 9.51 -13.47
N TYR A 197 -4.41 9.39 -13.00
CA TYR A 197 -3.69 8.13 -12.84
C TYR A 197 -3.29 7.89 -11.40
N THR A 198 -3.50 6.67 -10.91
CA THR A 198 -2.94 6.18 -9.64
C THR A 198 -2.54 4.72 -9.75
N ARG A 199 -1.54 4.32 -8.95
CA ARG A 199 -1.17 2.92 -8.77
C ARG A 199 -1.33 2.52 -7.31
N TYR A 200 -2.05 1.43 -7.07
CA TYR A 200 -2.21 0.81 -5.76
C TYR A 200 -1.63 -0.60 -5.80
N CYS A 201 -0.36 -0.76 -5.42
CA CYS A 201 0.43 -1.99 -5.57
C CYS A 201 0.61 -2.37 -7.05
N ASP A 202 0.01 -3.46 -7.50
CA ASP A 202 -0.04 -3.98 -8.87
C ASP A 202 -1.24 -3.44 -9.66
N ASP A 203 -2.23 -2.86 -9.01
CA ASP A 203 -3.43 -2.30 -9.63
C ASP A 203 -3.20 -0.85 -10.09
N MET A 204 -3.29 -0.58 -11.37
CA MET A 204 -3.26 0.75 -11.98
C MET A 204 -4.66 1.20 -12.35
N THR A 205 -5.03 2.43 -11.98
CA THR A 205 -6.34 3.01 -12.28
C THR A 205 -6.17 4.31 -13.05
N PHE A 206 -6.86 4.41 -14.17
CA PHE A 206 -6.92 5.59 -15.04
C PHE A 206 -8.36 6.06 -15.11
N SER A 207 -8.61 7.37 -15.06
CA SER A 207 -9.98 7.87 -15.16
C SER A 207 -10.04 9.24 -15.82
N GLY A 208 -11.09 9.46 -16.60
CA GLY A 208 -11.29 10.69 -17.39
C GLY A 208 -12.22 10.48 -18.57
N ASP A 209 -12.03 11.31 -19.59
CA ASP A 209 -12.69 11.22 -20.90
C ASP A 209 -11.59 10.96 -21.96
N PHE A 210 -11.33 9.71 -22.29
CA PHE A 210 -10.22 9.32 -23.16
C PHE A 210 -10.51 8.01 -23.90
N ASP A 211 -9.77 7.77 -24.99
CA ASP A 211 -9.69 6.46 -25.63
C ASP A 211 -8.73 5.56 -24.84
N GLU A 212 -9.18 4.39 -24.45
CA GLU A 212 -8.41 3.47 -23.61
C GLU A 212 -7.26 2.77 -24.34
N GLU A 213 -7.42 2.48 -25.65
CA GLU A 213 -6.46 1.65 -26.39
C GLU A 213 -5.05 2.26 -26.43
N PRO A 214 -4.86 3.57 -26.74
CA PRO A 214 -3.55 4.19 -26.70
C PRO A 214 -2.89 4.17 -25.32
N ILE A 215 -3.67 4.22 -24.24
CA ILE A 215 -3.16 4.14 -22.88
C ILE A 215 -2.72 2.71 -22.56
N ILE A 216 -3.53 1.70 -22.93
CA ILE A 216 -3.21 0.30 -22.74
C ILE A 216 -1.90 -0.07 -23.45
N GLU A 217 -1.76 0.30 -24.73
CA GLU A 217 -0.55 -0.02 -25.50
C GLU A 217 0.69 0.71 -24.96
N PHE A 218 0.57 1.97 -24.54
CA PHE A 218 1.66 2.68 -23.90
C PHE A 218 2.11 2.01 -22.59
N VAL A 219 1.15 1.71 -21.69
CA VAL A 219 1.44 1.04 -20.41
C VAL A 219 2.04 -0.34 -20.62
N LYS A 220 1.54 -1.10 -21.60
CA LYS A 220 2.06 -2.42 -21.97
C LYS A 220 3.50 -2.34 -22.47
N ALA A 221 3.82 -1.38 -23.32
CA ALA A 221 5.18 -1.15 -23.82
C ALA A 221 6.14 -0.74 -22.70
N GLU A 222 5.72 0.19 -21.81
CA GLU A 222 6.53 0.61 -20.67
C GLU A 222 6.73 -0.54 -19.67
N LEU A 223 5.69 -1.30 -19.32
CA LEU A 223 5.84 -2.47 -18.45
C LEU A 223 6.83 -3.48 -19.02
N PHE A 224 6.76 -3.75 -20.33
CA PHE A 224 7.67 -4.66 -21.01
C PHE A 224 9.12 -4.19 -20.92
N ALA A 225 9.37 -2.87 -21.08
CA ALA A 225 10.70 -2.28 -20.94
C ALA A 225 11.30 -2.46 -19.53
N TYR A 226 10.45 -2.57 -18.50
CA TYR A 226 10.87 -2.87 -17.12
C TYR A 226 10.86 -4.38 -16.78
N GLY A 227 10.57 -5.25 -17.76
CA GLY A 227 10.54 -6.71 -17.56
C GLY A 227 9.22 -7.22 -16.97
N TYR A 228 8.15 -6.41 -16.97
CA TYR A 228 6.83 -6.79 -16.47
C TYR A 228 5.84 -7.03 -17.61
N LEU A 229 4.78 -7.77 -17.33
CA LEU A 229 3.71 -8.06 -18.28
C LEU A 229 2.36 -7.55 -17.76
N LEU A 230 1.57 -6.98 -18.65
CA LEU A 230 0.18 -6.62 -18.39
C LEU A 230 -0.69 -7.89 -18.26
N ASN A 231 -1.59 -7.90 -17.30
CA ASN A 231 -2.58 -8.96 -17.13
C ASN A 231 -3.86 -8.64 -17.93
N SER A 232 -3.86 -9.01 -19.21
CA SER A 232 -4.99 -8.72 -20.12
C SER A 232 -6.34 -9.29 -19.62
N LYS A 233 -6.31 -10.38 -18.83
CA LYS A 233 -7.54 -10.99 -18.28
C LYS A 233 -8.20 -10.14 -17.19
N LYS A 234 -7.46 -9.20 -16.59
CA LYS A 234 -7.94 -8.29 -15.56
C LYS A 234 -8.12 -6.86 -16.07
N THR A 235 -7.77 -6.58 -17.33
CA THR A 235 -8.05 -5.29 -17.95
C THR A 235 -9.55 -5.06 -18.00
N THR A 236 -10.02 -3.96 -17.43
CA THR A 236 -11.45 -3.61 -17.41
C THR A 236 -11.66 -2.13 -17.68
N VAL A 237 -12.67 -1.84 -18.48
CA VAL A 237 -13.14 -0.48 -18.77
C VAL A 237 -14.57 -0.36 -18.26
N VAL A 238 -14.85 0.68 -17.45
CA VAL A 238 -16.15 0.90 -16.83
C VAL A 238 -16.59 2.33 -17.08
N SER A 239 -17.72 2.52 -17.76
CA SER A 239 -18.32 3.83 -18.00
C SER A 239 -19.08 4.35 -16.77
N SER A 240 -19.41 5.66 -16.76
CA SER A 240 -20.19 6.29 -15.67
C SER A 240 -21.62 5.76 -15.55
N SER A 241 -22.18 5.13 -16.62
CA SER A 241 -23.47 4.44 -16.57
C SER A 241 -23.45 3.13 -15.79
N GLN A 242 -22.27 2.62 -15.48
CA GLN A 242 -22.05 1.41 -14.69
C GLN A 242 -21.46 1.75 -13.32
N ARG A 243 -21.51 0.81 -12.38
CA ARG A 243 -20.89 1.00 -11.06
C ARG A 243 -19.38 1.03 -11.14
N GLN A 244 -18.80 2.19 -10.95
CA GLN A 244 -17.35 2.41 -10.91
C GLN A 244 -16.82 2.17 -9.48
N VAL A 245 -15.88 1.25 -9.34
CA VAL A 245 -15.29 0.90 -8.04
C VAL A 245 -13.77 0.99 -8.13
N VAL A 246 -13.13 1.72 -7.20
CA VAL A 246 -11.67 1.82 -7.08
C VAL A 246 -11.27 1.39 -5.67
N THR A 247 -10.37 0.44 -5.54
CA THR A 247 -9.93 -0.14 -4.25
C THR A 247 -11.07 -0.48 -3.28
N GLY A 248 -12.21 -0.97 -3.82
CA GLY A 248 -13.37 -1.35 -3.03
C GLY A 248 -14.35 -0.21 -2.70
N VAL A 249 -14.07 1.02 -3.11
CA VAL A 249 -14.93 2.20 -2.93
C VAL A 249 -15.64 2.53 -4.23
N VAL A 250 -16.95 2.78 -4.19
CA VAL A 250 -17.74 3.26 -5.34
C VAL A 250 -17.45 4.75 -5.53
N VAL A 251 -17.22 5.19 -6.78
CA VAL A 251 -16.73 6.54 -7.11
C VAL A 251 -17.55 7.26 -8.19
N ASN A 252 -18.76 6.81 -8.53
CA ASN A 252 -19.57 7.39 -9.61
C ASN A 252 -19.79 8.90 -9.42
N GLU A 253 -20.47 9.32 -8.36
CA GLU A 253 -20.75 10.74 -8.05
C GLU A 253 -19.98 11.21 -6.82
N LYS A 254 -19.89 10.36 -5.83
CA LYS A 254 -19.18 10.56 -4.56
C LYS A 254 -18.60 9.23 -4.10
N MET A 255 -17.69 9.29 -3.14
CA MET A 255 -17.19 8.07 -2.51
C MET A 255 -18.28 7.44 -1.62
N THR A 256 -18.60 6.17 -1.88
CA THR A 256 -19.53 5.40 -1.04
C THR A 256 -19.03 3.96 -0.88
N ALA A 257 -19.40 3.32 0.23
CA ALA A 257 -19.23 1.88 0.35
C ALA A 257 -20.24 1.14 -0.55
N PRO A 258 -19.91 -0.03 -1.13
CA PRO A 258 -20.85 -0.82 -1.92
C PRO A 258 -22.14 -1.13 -1.16
N THR A 259 -23.28 -1.05 -1.85
CA THR A 259 -24.60 -1.25 -1.24
C THR A 259 -24.71 -2.63 -0.57
N GLU A 260 -24.20 -3.67 -1.22
CA GLU A 260 -24.21 -5.04 -0.71
C GLU A 260 -23.37 -5.18 0.58
N TYR A 261 -22.29 -4.41 0.68
CA TYR A 261 -21.45 -4.36 1.87
C TYR A 261 -22.19 -3.71 3.04
N LYS A 262 -22.85 -2.57 2.80
CA LYS A 262 -23.70 -1.87 3.79
C LYS A 262 -24.87 -2.75 4.22
N SER A 263 -25.55 -3.43 3.29
CA SER A 263 -26.68 -4.32 3.59
C SER A 263 -26.30 -5.49 4.51
N LYS A 264 -25.13 -6.10 4.29
CA LYS A 264 -24.63 -7.16 5.18
C LYS A 264 -24.40 -6.65 6.60
N ILE A 265 -23.79 -5.48 6.75
CA ILE A 265 -23.57 -4.87 8.08
C ILE A 265 -24.90 -4.58 8.76
N ARG A 266 -25.89 -4.01 8.04
CA ARG A 266 -27.23 -3.77 8.57
C ARG A 266 -27.88 -5.02 9.12
N GLN A 267 -27.81 -6.09 8.35
CA GLN A 267 -28.37 -7.40 8.73
C GLN A 267 -27.72 -7.93 10.01
N GLU A 268 -26.40 -7.91 10.08
CA GLU A 268 -25.66 -8.43 11.23
C GLU A 268 -25.92 -7.58 12.49
N VAL A 269 -25.88 -6.24 12.37
CA VAL A 269 -26.20 -5.36 13.51
C VAL A 269 -27.64 -5.52 13.97
N TYR A 270 -28.59 -5.67 13.02
CA TYR A 270 -29.99 -5.93 13.35
C TYR A 270 -30.15 -7.21 14.18
N PHE A 271 -29.52 -8.32 13.77
CA PHE A 271 -29.61 -9.56 14.51
C PHE A 271 -28.95 -9.47 15.90
N CYS A 272 -27.80 -8.83 16.00
CA CYS A 272 -27.15 -8.57 17.29
C CYS A 272 -28.03 -7.74 18.22
N LYS A 273 -28.71 -6.70 17.72
CA LYS A 273 -29.61 -5.86 18.51
C LYS A 273 -30.89 -6.61 18.94
N LYS A 274 -31.47 -7.42 18.04
CA LYS A 274 -32.76 -8.08 18.26
C LYS A 274 -32.67 -9.32 19.13
N PHE A 275 -31.63 -10.13 18.95
CA PHE A 275 -31.53 -11.44 19.60
C PHE A 275 -30.37 -11.54 20.61
N GLY A 276 -29.56 -10.51 20.72
CA GLY A 276 -28.29 -10.55 21.46
C GLY A 276 -27.15 -11.11 20.64
N VAL A 277 -25.93 -10.73 21.00
CA VAL A 277 -24.70 -11.11 20.28
C VAL A 277 -24.48 -12.63 20.33
N GLU A 278 -24.58 -13.23 21.50
CA GLU A 278 -24.34 -14.67 21.69
C GLU A 278 -25.30 -15.54 20.88
N ASN A 279 -26.62 -15.29 20.98
CA ASN A 279 -27.63 -16.01 20.20
C ASN A 279 -27.45 -15.86 18.68
N HIS A 280 -27.02 -14.66 18.24
CA HIS A 280 -26.69 -14.46 16.83
C HIS A 280 -25.48 -15.30 16.39
N LEU A 281 -24.42 -15.35 17.19
CA LEU A 281 -23.20 -16.12 16.90
C LEU A 281 -23.46 -17.61 16.86
N GLU A 282 -24.27 -18.13 17.79
CA GLU A 282 -24.73 -19.54 17.79
C GLU A 282 -25.48 -19.86 16.49
N HIS A 283 -26.42 -18.97 16.08
CA HIS A 283 -27.21 -19.17 14.88
C HIS A 283 -26.37 -19.23 13.58
N ILE A 284 -25.31 -18.42 13.49
CA ILE A 284 -24.41 -18.41 12.32
C ILE A 284 -23.24 -19.42 12.47
N HIS A 285 -23.25 -20.26 13.52
CA HIS A 285 -22.20 -21.22 13.83
C HIS A 285 -20.79 -20.61 13.91
N TYR A 286 -20.72 -19.40 14.49
CA TYR A 286 -19.44 -18.71 14.67
C TYR A 286 -18.68 -19.34 15.85
N THR A 287 -17.46 -19.83 15.62
CA THR A 287 -16.69 -20.63 16.59
C THR A 287 -15.60 -19.84 17.31
N GLU A 288 -15.37 -18.58 16.93
CA GLU A 288 -14.38 -17.73 17.58
C GLU A 288 -15.04 -16.88 18.70
N ASP A 289 -14.22 -16.10 19.41
CA ASP A 289 -14.64 -15.23 20.49
C ASP A 289 -15.63 -14.13 20.01
N ALA A 290 -16.69 -13.86 20.78
CA ALA A 290 -17.68 -12.82 20.52
C ALA A 290 -17.04 -11.43 20.38
N LYS A 291 -16.01 -11.16 21.18
CA LYS A 291 -15.23 -9.91 21.11
C LYS A 291 -14.51 -9.74 19.77
N ALA A 292 -13.93 -10.81 19.24
CA ALA A 292 -13.28 -10.80 17.93
C ALA A 292 -14.30 -10.50 16.81
N TYR A 293 -15.51 -11.10 16.89
CA TYR A 293 -16.60 -10.80 15.96
C TYR A 293 -17.02 -9.34 16.01
N LEU A 294 -17.28 -8.79 17.20
CA LEU A 294 -17.69 -7.40 17.40
C LEU A 294 -16.61 -6.43 16.89
N GLN A 295 -15.33 -6.71 17.14
CA GLN A 295 -14.21 -5.92 16.61
C GLN A 295 -14.17 -5.95 15.08
N SER A 296 -14.38 -7.11 14.47
CA SER A 296 -14.47 -7.24 13.01
C SER A 296 -15.65 -6.44 12.44
N LEU A 297 -16.83 -6.53 13.07
CA LEU A 297 -18.02 -5.79 12.65
C LEU A 297 -17.83 -4.27 12.82
N LEU A 298 -17.24 -3.84 13.93
CA LEU A 298 -16.88 -2.43 14.16
C LEU A 298 -15.88 -1.91 13.11
N GLY A 299 -14.88 -2.71 12.73
CA GLY A 299 -13.96 -2.38 11.65
C GLY A 299 -14.67 -2.19 10.30
N ARG A 300 -15.70 -3.01 10.01
CA ARG A 300 -16.52 -2.89 8.80
C ARG A 300 -17.40 -1.63 8.82
N VAL A 301 -17.96 -1.28 9.97
CA VAL A 301 -18.70 -0.02 10.16
C VAL A 301 -17.76 1.18 10.01
N ALA A 302 -16.56 1.13 10.58
CA ALA A 302 -15.55 2.17 10.44
C ALA A 302 -15.16 2.39 8.97
N PHE A 303 -15.04 1.34 8.17
CA PHE A 303 -14.78 1.45 6.72
C PHE A 303 -15.89 2.26 6.00
N VAL A 304 -17.16 2.02 6.31
CA VAL A 304 -18.27 2.80 5.74
C VAL A 304 -18.16 4.27 6.16
N LEU A 305 -17.91 4.54 7.43
CA LEU A 305 -17.77 5.91 7.95
C LEU A 305 -16.51 6.64 7.41
N GLN A 306 -15.48 5.93 6.95
CA GLN A 306 -14.34 6.56 6.25
C GLN A 306 -14.73 7.06 4.85
N THR A 307 -15.74 6.48 4.21
CA THR A 307 -16.26 6.94 2.92
C THR A 307 -17.43 7.90 3.06
N GLU A 308 -18.24 7.71 4.07
CA GLU A 308 -19.47 8.44 4.35
C GLU A 308 -19.51 8.91 5.83
N PRO A 309 -18.70 9.92 6.24
CA PRO A 309 -18.49 10.27 7.66
C PRO A 309 -19.75 10.77 8.38
N ARG A 310 -20.77 11.20 7.63
CA ARG A 310 -22.03 11.76 8.15
C ARG A 310 -23.21 10.79 8.06
N ASP A 311 -22.98 9.51 7.75
CA ASP A 311 -24.05 8.50 7.71
C ASP A 311 -24.52 8.21 9.14
N GLN A 312 -25.70 8.76 9.52
CA GLN A 312 -26.24 8.69 10.89
C GLN A 312 -26.50 7.25 11.33
N GLU A 313 -26.99 6.41 10.42
CA GLU A 313 -27.27 4.99 10.70
C GLU A 313 -25.98 4.27 11.12
N PHE A 314 -24.88 4.49 10.40
CA PHE A 314 -23.60 3.86 10.69
C PHE A 314 -22.89 4.49 11.91
N LEU A 315 -23.14 5.75 12.23
CA LEU A 315 -22.71 6.36 13.50
C LEU A 315 -23.41 5.70 14.69
N GLU A 316 -24.72 5.43 14.61
CA GLU A 316 -25.47 4.70 15.63
C GLU A 316 -24.97 3.26 15.78
N TYR A 317 -24.69 2.57 14.67
CA TYR A 317 -24.11 1.23 14.71
C TYR A 317 -22.75 1.21 15.40
N LYS A 318 -21.90 2.21 15.14
CA LYS A 318 -20.61 2.36 15.80
C LYS A 318 -20.79 2.50 17.32
N GLY A 319 -21.72 3.35 17.77
CA GLY A 319 -22.04 3.53 19.20
C GLY A 319 -22.47 2.21 19.85
N TYR A 320 -23.46 1.53 19.27
CA TYR A 320 -23.94 0.24 19.74
C TYR A 320 -22.81 -0.81 19.88
N LEU A 321 -21.96 -0.95 18.86
CA LEU A 321 -20.88 -1.94 18.87
C LEU A 321 -19.79 -1.63 19.91
N ILE A 322 -19.51 -0.35 20.16
CA ILE A 322 -18.57 0.06 21.21
C ILE A 322 -19.14 -0.30 22.59
N ASP A 323 -20.43 -0.08 22.81
CA ASP A 323 -21.09 -0.42 24.09
C ASP A 323 -21.16 -1.94 24.28
N ALA A 324 -21.48 -2.69 23.24
CA ALA A 324 -21.46 -4.16 23.27
C ALA A 324 -20.06 -4.71 23.57
N LEU A 325 -18.99 -4.10 23.02
CA LEU A 325 -17.60 -4.49 23.33
C LEU A 325 -17.16 -4.21 24.76
N ARG A 326 -17.80 -3.27 25.45
CA ARG A 326 -17.52 -3.00 26.88
C ARG A 326 -18.22 -3.97 27.82
N GLN A 327 -19.28 -4.61 27.35
CA GLN A 327 -20.09 -5.55 28.13
C GLN A 327 -19.59 -7.01 28.00
N ASN A 328 -18.87 -7.32 26.91
CA ASN A 328 -18.20 -8.58 26.63
C ASN A 328 -16.67 -8.44 26.77
#